data_f05fbb7885b9048cd4ed16566a9237a0
#
_entry.id   f05fbb7885b9048cd4ed16566a9237a0
#
_cell.length_a   1.000
_cell.length_b   1.000
_cell.length_c   1.000
_cell.angle_alpha   90.00
_cell.angle_beta   90.00
_cell.angle_gamma   90.00
#
_symmetry.space_group_name_H-M   'P 1'
#
loop_
_entity.id
_entity.type
_entity.pdbx_description
1 polymer ?
#
loop_
_entity_poly.entity_id
_entity_poly.type
_entity_poly.pdbx_seq_one_letter_code
_entity_poly.pdbx_strand_id
1 'polypeptide(L)'
;MSEEEESKRADRVRAEDLWLGSAKKLIVLPGASSHAASFQVEREDHTLGNALRYFVNKNPDVEFCGYTIPHPSETKMNIRIQTWEDTETTAVDALRKGLLDMIDACEVISEKFSQARDEFNASNS
;
A
#
# COMPACT_ATOMS: atom_id res chain seq x y z
N MET A 1 -1.58 -2.79 20.08
CA MET A 1 -0.40 -3.30 19.37
C MET A 1 0.85 -2.88 20.14
N SER A 2 1.77 -3.82 20.40
CA SER A 2 2.99 -3.51 21.12
C SER A 2 3.97 -2.74 20.23
N GLU A 3 4.91 -2.00 20.84
CA GLU A 3 5.96 -1.28 20.10
C GLU A 3 6.80 -2.22 19.24
N GLU A 4 7.03 -3.45 19.71
CA GLU A 4 7.77 -4.48 18.97
C GLU A 4 7.00 -4.94 17.72
N GLU A 5 5.69 -5.13 17.82
CA GLU A 5 4.83 -5.50 16.69
C GLU A 5 4.74 -4.37 15.67
N GLU A 6 4.66 -3.13 16.16
CA GLU A 6 4.64 -1.94 15.31
C GLU A 6 5.96 -1.77 14.58
N SER A 7 7.08 -2.00 15.27
CA SER A 7 8.41 -1.98 14.67
C SER A 7 8.56 -3.06 13.60
N LYS A 8 8.16 -4.30 13.89
CA LYS A 8 8.18 -5.41 12.93
C LYS A 8 7.29 -5.13 11.73
N ARG A 9 6.15 -4.49 11.96
CA ARG A 9 5.24 -4.07 10.89
C ARG A 9 5.89 -3.02 10.00
N ALA A 10 6.51 -2.00 10.60
CA ALA A 10 7.19 -0.94 9.87
C ALA A 10 8.38 -1.46 9.05
N ASP A 11 9.07 -2.49 9.56
CA ASP A 11 10.21 -3.10 8.88
C ASP A 11 9.83 -3.90 7.63
N ARG A 12 8.54 -4.22 7.45
CA ARG A 12 8.06 -4.96 6.27
C ARG A 12 8.04 -4.13 5.00
N VAL A 13 8.03 -2.80 5.12
CA VAL A 13 8.00 -1.91 3.95
C VAL A 13 9.13 -0.91 4.06
N ARG A 14 10.30 -1.32 3.58
CA ARG A 14 11.47 -0.46 3.45
C ARG A 14 11.63 -0.03 2.01
N ALA A 15 12.33 1.07 1.80
CA ALA A 15 12.60 1.56 0.45
C ALA A 15 13.31 0.51 -0.41
N GLU A 16 14.25 -0.23 0.18
CA GLU A 16 15.00 -1.28 -0.50
C GLU A 16 14.15 -2.47 -0.91
N ASP A 17 13.07 -2.75 -0.19
CA ASP A 17 12.14 -3.85 -0.52
C ASP A 17 11.33 -3.55 -1.77
N LEU A 18 11.31 -2.29 -2.19
CA LEU A 18 10.61 -1.84 -3.38
C LEU A 18 11.49 -1.91 -4.65
N TRP A 19 12.71 -2.40 -4.52
CA TRP A 19 13.59 -2.63 -5.65
C TRP A 19 13.36 -4.01 -6.23
N LEU A 20 13.33 -4.08 -7.56
CA LEU A 20 13.25 -5.34 -8.30
C LEU A 20 14.44 -5.43 -9.25
N GLY A 21 15.45 -6.20 -8.84
CA GLY A 21 16.71 -6.26 -9.56
C GLY A 21 17.41 -4.91 -9.54
N SER A 22 17.79 -4.39 -10.70
CA SER A 22 18.41 -3.07 -10.84
C SER A 22 17.40 -1.95 -11.08
N ALA A 23 16.09 -2.27 -11.19
CA ALA A 23 15.04 -1.30 -11.48
C ALA A 23 14.30 -0.90 -10.21
N LYS A 24 14.16 0.41 -9.98
CA LYS A 24 13.42 0.95 -8.86
C LYS A 24 11.92 0.78 -9.07
N LYS A 25 11.26 0.12 -8.12
CA LYS A 25 9.82 -0.13 -8.17
C LYS A 25 9.00 1.14 -7.98
N LEU A 26 9.42 2.01 -7.06
CA LEU A 26 8.69 3.21 -6.66
C LEU A 26 9.53 4.47 -6.92
N ILE A 27 8.91 5.47 -7.53
CA ILE A 27 9.53 6.77 -7.80
C ILE A 27 8.60 7.86 -7.31
N VAL A 28 9.16 8.84 -6.57
CA VAL A 28 8.42 10.05 -6.21
C VAL A 28 8.52 11.02 -7.39
N LEU A 29 7.37 11.42 -7.93
CA LEU A 29 7.34 12.31 -9.08
C LEU A 29 7.66 13.77 -8.68
N PRO A 30 8.14 14.60 -9.64
CA PRO A 30 8.45 16.00 -9.36
C PRO A 30 7.26 16.78 -8.83
N GLY A 31 7.52 17.80 -8.02
CA GLY A 31 6.49 18.66 -7.43
C GLY A 31 5.97 18.18 -6.09
N ALA A 32 6.60 17.17 -5.48
CA ALA A 32 6.18 16.66 -4.18
C ALA A 32 6.46 17.66 -3.06
N SER A 33 5.55 17.71 -2.09
CA SER A 33 5.74 18.36 -0.81
C SER A 33 5.53 17.35 0.31
N SER A 34 5.68 17.77 1.57
CA SER A 34 5.47 16.87 2.71
C SER A 34 4.08 16.26 2.72
N HIS A 35 3.05 17.07 2.42
CA HIS A 35 1.64 16.69 2.52
C HIS A 35 0.98 16.36 1.19
N ALA A 36 1.72 16.42 0.09
CA ALA A 36 1.17 16.11 -1.23
C ALA A 36 2.26 15.54 -2.12
N ALA A 37 2.04 14.35 -2.62
CA ALA A 37 3.01 13.69 -3.52
C ALA A 37 2.29 12.74 -4.47
N SER A 38 2.89 12.58 -5.64
CA SER A 38 2.50 11.55 -6.60
C SER A 38 3.63 10.53 -6.68
N PHE A 39 3.25 9.27 -6.64
CA PHE A 39 4.19 8.15 -6.69
C PHE A 39 3.93 7.35 -7.95
N GLN A 40 4.99 7.05 -8.71
CA GLN A 40 4.92 6.16 -9.85
C GLN A 40 5.37 4.77 -9.41
N VAL A 41 4.51 3.78 -9.65
CA VAL A 41 4.79 2.39 -9.30
C VAL A 41 4.94 1.60 -10.59
N GLU A 42 6.12 1.03 -10.79
CA GLU A 42 6.45 0.27 -11.99
C GLU A 42 5.79 -1.11 -11.96
N ARG A 43 5.37 -1.57 -13.12
CA ARG A 43 4.78 -2.91 -13.34
C ARG A 43 3.57 -3.18 -12.45
N GLU A 44 2.74 -2.16 -12.27
CA GLU A 44 1.49 -2.28 -11.52
C GLU A 44 0.33 -1.70 -12.33
N ASP A 45 -0.88 -2.13 -11.99
CA ASP A 45 -2.10 -1.80 -12.69
C ASP A 45 -3.27 -1.55 -11.74
N HIS A 46 -4.48 -1.67 -12.22
CA HIS A 46 -5.70 -1.49 -11.43
C HIS A 46 -5.81 -2.44 -10.24
N THR A 47 -5.17 -3.60 -10.29
CA THR A 47 -5.20 -4.57 -9.18
C THR A 47 -4.62 -3.95 -7.92
N LEU A 48 -3.40 -3.42 -8.01
CA LEU A 48 -2.79 -2.72 -6.88
C LEU A 48 -3.44 -1.35 -6.64
N GLY A 49 -3.70 -0.60 -7.71
CA GLY A 49 -4.22 0.76 -7.60
C GLY A 49 -5.53 0.84 -6.83
N ASN A 50 -6.49 -0.01 -7.15
CA ASN A 50 -7.77 -0.04 -6.46
C ASN A 50 -7.64 -0.44 -4.99
N ALA A 51 -6.86 -1.48 -4.71
CA ALA A 51 -6.66 -1.95 -3.33
C ALA A 51 -5.93 -0.89 -2.50
N LEU A 52 -4.85 -0.35 -3.01
CA LEU A 52 -4.04 0.63 -2.28
C LEU A 52 -4.82 1.93 -2.04
N ARG A 53 -5.55 2.42 -3.04
CA ARG A 53 -6.42 3.60 -2.88
C ARG A 53 -7.44 3.40 -1.77
N TYR A 54 -8.05 2.23 -1.70
CA TYR A 54 -9.02 1.88 -0.65
C TYR A 54 -8.39 1.98 0.74
N PHE A 55 -7.22 1.35 0.93
CA PHE A 55 -6.56 1.34 2.24
C PHE A 55 -6.02 2.70 2.63
N VAL A 56 -5.43 3.44 1.70
CA VAL A 56 -4.94 4.80 1.97
C VAL A 56 -6.10 5.72 2.38
N ASN A 57 -7.23 5.63 1.70
CA ASN A 57 -8.41 6.46 2.03
C ASN A 57 -9.04 6.11 3.40
N LYS A 58 -8.73 4.97 3.99
CA LYS A 58 -9.15 4.64 5.36
C LYS A 58 -8.44 5.47 6.43
N ASN A 59 -7.32 6.07 6.10
CA ASN A 59 -6.55 6.89 7.03
C ASN A 59 -7.24 8.27 7.18
N PRO A 60 -7.64 8.67 8.42
CA PRO A 60 -8.30 9.96 8.62
C PRO A 60 -7.39 11.16 8.34
N ASP A 61 -6.08 10.98 8.32
CA ASP A 61 -5.13 12.03 7.98
C ASP A 61 -5.03 12.29 6.48
N VAL A 62 -5.63 11.45 5.66
CA VAL A 62 -5.61 11.58 4.20
C VAL A 62 -6.79 12.44 3.74
N GLU A 63 -6.46 13.53 3.06
CA GLU A 63 -7.43 14.42 2.42
C GLU A 63 -7.91 13.85 1.08
N PHE A 64 -6.96 13.32 0.29
CA PHE A 64 -7.23 12.80 -1.05
C PHE A 64 -6.27 11.66 -1.38
N CYS A 65 -6.80 10.61 -1.99
CA CYS A 65 -6.00 9.57 -2.63
C CYS A 65 -6.72 9.07 -3.89
N GLY A 66 -6.04 9.14 -5.01
CA GLY A 66 -6.52 8.62 -6.28
C GLY A 66 -5.35 8.09 -7.10
N TYR A 67 -5.64 7.28 -8.11
CA TYR A 67 -4.60 6.75 -8.98
C TYR A 67 -5.03 6.80 -10.44
N THR A 68 -4.05 6.77 -11.33
CA THR A 68 -4.28 6.69 -12.78
C THR A 68 -3.28 5.71 -13.41
N ILE A 69 -3.70 5.17 -14.56
CA ILE A 69 -2.78 4.48 -15.46
C ILE A 69 -2.50 5.48 -16.58
N PRO A 70 -1.34 6.15 -16.59
CA PRO A 70 -1.13 7.31 -17.46
C PRO A 70 -1.06 6.96 -18.94
N HIS A 71 -0.68 5.72 -19.29
CA HIS A 71 -0.57 5.29 -20.66
C HIS A 71 -0.87 3.80 -20.79
N PRO A 72 -1.79 3.39 -21.70
CA PRO A 72 -2.19 1.97 -21.81
C PRO A 72 -1.08 1.06 -22.32
N SER A 73 -0.07 1.59 -23.00
CA SER A 73 1.05 0.79 -23.51
C SER A 73 2.19 0.65 -22.52
N GLU A 74 2.16 1.37 -21.41
CA GLU A 74 3.16 1.31 -20.36
C GLU A 74 2.56 0.69 -19.10
N THR A 75 3.26 -0.26 -18.50
CA THR A 75 2.81 -0.90 -17.26
C THR A 75 3.29 -0.10 -16.06
N LYS A 76 2.62 1.00 -15.80
CA LYS A 76 2.90 1.92 -14.69
C LYS A 76 1.60 2.39 -14.08
N MET A 77 1.65 2.68 -12.79
CA MET A 77 0.54 3.27 -12.05
C MET A 77 1.04 4.50 -11.32
N ASN A 78 0.30 5.61 -11.40
CA ASN A 78 0.59 6.82 -10.63
C ASN A 78 -0.48 6.97 -9.55
N ILE A 79 -0.06 7.03 -8.29
CA ILE A 79 -0.96 7.28 -7.17
C ILE A 79 -0.62 8.63 -6.55
N ARG A 80 -1.66 9.45 -6.38
CA ARG A 80 -1.55 10.77 -5.75
C ARG A 80 -2.12 10.70 -4.34
N ILE A 81 -1.35 11.16 -3.36
CA ILE A 81 -1.77 11.20 -1.97
C ILE A 81 -1.58 12.62 -1.44
N GLN A 82 -2.63 13.14 -0.82
CA GLN A 82 -2.60 14.42 -0.12
C GLN A 82 -3.09 14.19 1.31
N THR A 83 -2.31 14.65 2.28
CA THR A 83 -2.70 14.63 3.69
C THR A 83 -3.09 16.03 4.14
N TRP A 84 -3.89 16.10 5.21
CA TRP A 84 -4.27 17.39 5.78
C TRP A 84 -3.05 18.12 6.33
N GLU A 85 -2.95 19.42 6.09
CA GLU A 85 -1.80 20.20 6.51
C GLU A 85 -1.68 20.37 8.02
N ASP A 86 -2.78 20.19 8.75
CA ASP A 86 -2.83 20.27 10.20
C ASP A 86 -2.39 18.96 10.90
N THR A 87 -2.07 17.92 10.14
CA THR A 87 -1.52 16.67 10.67
C THR A 87 -0.01 16.61 10.45
N GLU A 88 0.67 15.84 11.29
CA GLU A 88 2.09 15.54 11.11
C GLU A 88 2.34 14.42 10.09
N THR A 89 1.28 13.72 9.67
CA THR A 89 1.36 12.64 8.70
C THR A 89 1.69 13.17 7.32
N THR A 90 2.80 12.72 6.76
CA THR A 90 3.21 13.08 5.40
C THR A 90 2.55 12.17 4.37
N ALA A 91 2.64 12.54 3.08
CA ALA A 91 2.15 11.68 2.00
C ALA A 91 2.88 10.33 1.98
N VAL A 92 4.18 10.32 2.27
CA VAL A 92 4.98 9.10 2.37
C VAL A 92 4.51 8.23 3.53
N ASP A 93 4.23 8.82 4.68
CA ASP A 93 3.69 8.11 5.85
C ASP A 93 2.35 7.46 5.53
N ALA A 94 1.47 8.19 4.83
CA ALA A 94 0.17 7.69 4.43
C ALA A 94 0.28 6.52 3.45
N LEU A 95 1.21 6.60 2.51
CA LEU A 95 1.49 5.50 1.57
C LEU A 95 1.96 4.25 2.33
N ARG A 96 2.93 4.43 3.24
CA ARG A 96 3.47 3.33 4.05
C ARG A 96 2.38 2.66 4.87
N LYS A 97 1.55 3.45 5.55
CA LYS A 97 0.43 2.93 6.33
C LYS A 97 -0.55 2.14 5.46
N GLY A 98 -0.89 2.67 4.29
CA GLY A 98 -1.78 1.98 3.35
C GLY A 98 -1.23 0.64 2.91
N LEU A 99 0.06 0.56 2.59
CA LEU A 99 0.71 -0.69 2.21
C LEU A 99 0.72 -1.69 3.36
N LEU A 100 1.02 -1.25 4.57
CA LEU A 100 1.02 -2.11 5.76
C LEU A 100 -0.38 -2.62 6.07
N ASP A 101 -1.39 -1.77 5.99
CA ASP A 101 -2.79 -2.15 6.21
C ASP A 101 -3.25 -3.18 5.17
N MET A 102 -2.80 -3.03 3.92
CA MET A 102 -3.10 -3.99 2.86
C MET A 102 -2.45 -5.35 3.13
N ILE A 103 -1.20 -5.37 3.59
CA ILE A 103 -0.51 -6.59 3.99
C ILE A 103 -1.25 -7.29 5.12
N ASP A 104 -1.65 -6.55 6.14
CA ASP A 104 -2.41 -7.08 7.27
C ASP A 104 -3.75 -7.70 6.82
N ALA A 105 -4.44 -7.04 5.90
CA ALA A 105 -5.69 -7.55 5.33
C ALA A 105 -5.47 -8.86 4.57
N CYS A 106 -4.39 -8.96 3.79
CA CYS A 106 -4.02 -10.19 3.08
C CYS A 106 -3.73 -11.33 4.06
N GLU A 107 -3.05 -11.06 5.16
CA GLU A 107 -2.78 -12.05 6.20
C GLU A 107 -4.07 -12.58 6.83
N VAL A 108 -5.02 -11.70 7.14
CA VAL A 108 -6.33 -12.09 7.70
C VAL A 108 -7.11 -12.95 6.71
N ILE A 109 -7.11 -12.57 5.43
CA ILE A 109 -7.79 -13.34 4.38
C ILE A 109 -7.17 -14.74 4.26
N SER A 110 -5.84 -14.82 4.28
CA SER A 110 -5.11 -16.10 4.21
C SER A 110 -5.45 -17.00 5.39
N GLU A 111 -5.47 -16.46 6.61
CA GLU A 111 -5.82 -17.21 7.83
C GLU A 111 -7.26 -17.74 7.77
N LYS A 112 -8.21 -16.90 7.39
CA LYS A 112 -9.62 -17.28 7.28
C LYS A 112 -9.85 -18.35 6.22
N PHE A 113 -9.14 -18.23 5.08
CA PHE A 113 -9.18 -19.24 4.04
C PHE A 113 -8.64 -20.57 4.53
N SER A 114 -7.48 -20.57 5.19
CA SER A 114 -6.86 -21.79 5.73
C SER A 114 -7.76 -22.47 6.75
N GLN A 115 -8.37 -21.71 7.65
CA GLN A 115 -9.31 -22.23 8.63
C GLN A 115 -10.53 -22.86 7.97
N ALA A 116 -11.15 -22.18 7.02
CA ALA A 116 -12.31 -22.69 6.31
C ALA A 116 -11.97 -23.95 5.51
N ARG A 117 -10.81 -23.98 4.84
CA ARG A 117 -10.32 -25.15 4.12
C ARG A 117 -10.12 -26.33 5.06
N ASP A 118 -9.48 -26.12 6.21
CA ASP A 118 -9.17 -27.19 7.16
C ASP A 118 -10.46 -27.75 7.77
N GLU A 119 -11.43 -26.91 8.10
CA GLU A 119 -12.75 -27.33 8.58
C GLU A 119 -13.50 -28.12 7.53
N PHE A 120 -13.47 -27.70 6.28
CA PHE A 120 -14.09 -28.40 5.16
C PHE A 120 -13.45 -29.78 4.98
N ASN A 121 -12.12 -29.85 4.96
CA ASN A 121 -11.39 -31.11 4.78
C ASN A 121 -11.67 -32.08 5.95
N ALA A 122 -11.74 -31.59 7.19
CA ALA A 122 -12.03 -32.39 8.36
C ALA A 122 -13.45 -32.98 8.30
N SER A 123 -14.43 -32.21 7.82
CA SER A 123 -15.82 -32.67 7.72
C SER A 123 -16.08 -33.62 6.55
N ASN A 124 -15.17 -33.68 5.57
CA ASN A 124 -15.29 -34.53 4.37
C ASN A 124 -14.28 -35.69 4.35
N SER A 125 -13.60 -35.94 5.45
CA SER A 125 -12.64 -37.05 5.57
C SER A 125 -13.27 -38.29 6.19
#